data_c5e82e488b3fcc6150efafe61a1ee70a
#
_entry.id   c5e82e488b3fcc6150efafe61a1ee70a
#
_cell.length_a   1.000
_cell.length_b   1.000
_cell.length_c   1.000
_cell.angle_alpha   90.00
_cell.angle_beta   90.00
_cell.angle_gamma   90.00
#
_symmetry.space_group_name_H-M   'P 1'
#
loop_
_entity.id
_entity.type
_entity.pdbx_description
1 polymer ?
#
loop_
_entity_poly.entity_id
_entity_poly.type
_entity_poly.pdbx_seq_one_letter_code
_entity_poly.pdbx_strand_id
1 'polypeptide(L)'
;MLKLTIAQLNVTVGDIEGNVEKMVSAARQAWDHGSDLVVFSELSLSGYYPGDLLEEPSFMRRVEQGLDALLQASRQLRNLHWVVGAPVVRGGPGKRLHNMLLVIKAGEIVLRYAKQLLPTYNVFDERRHFEPGPDVAKVLRIGEAQVGFLICEDGWNDEGADYAVNPFERMRDAAPDLVVSINASPSNIGKREQRHQIFGAASRRHGLPLLYVNQIGGHDQLVYDGASFAVEPNAGVVFEAQRFVEDVTTLRFDGSRFAALSSDELPKVSVHGLSTLAFYQAQIVLGLKDYARRCGFRRAVVGSSGGIDSALTLALAVQALGENYVAAVTMPSHYSSAGSVDDSITLCRNLGIELTPHPIADLVSGYARQFELSFGEPLRGLALENLQARVRGTVLMEYSNSFGNLLLTTGNKSEISVGYCTLYGDTNGGLGLIGDLYKTEVFALSRYVNVSSGRELIPTAIIDKPPSAELAPDQKDTDSLPPYPVLDEVLKLQIEGERLAPQEREHARSFVGQLQATAEGGALIARVRQMIARNEYKRRQAPPIIRVRARAFGTGRQMPIAAKYL
;
A
#
# COMPACT_ATOMS: atom_id res chain seq x y z
N MET A 1 7.23 35.27 -13.31
CA MET A 1 6.38 34.05 -13.48
C MET A 1 7.30 32.84 -13.34
N LEU A 2 7.01 31.94 -12.41
CA LEU A 2 7.81 30.74 -12.15
C LEU A 2 7.22 29.55 -12.90
N LYS A 3 8.05 28.76 -13.62
CA LYS A 3 7.66 27.47 -14.19
C LYS A 3 8.21 26.36 -13.33
N LEU A 4 7.35 25.43 -12.90
CA LEU A 4 7.71 24.35 -12.00
C LEU A 4 7.19 23.00 -12.50
N THR A 5 8.03 21.99 -12.46
CA THR A 5 7.70 20.63 -12.88
C THR A 5 7.56 19.72 -11.67
N ILE A 6 6.40 19.07 -11.57
CA ILE A 6 6.15 17.96 -10.67
C ILE A 6 6.75 16.70 -11.33
N ALA A 7 7.63 16.00 -10.62
CA ALA A 7 8.16 14.71 -11.05
C ALA A 7 7.67 13.60 -10.10
N GLN A 8 6.46 13.12 -10.36
CA GLN A 8 5.83 12.01 -9.64
C GLN A 8 6.35 10.68 -10.20
N LEU A 9 7.41 10.14 -9.61
CA LEU A 9 8.14 8.99 -10.13
C LEU A 9 7.92 7.73 -9.28
N ASN A 10 8.03 6.57 -9.95
CA ASN A 10 8.06 5.25 -9.31
C ASN A 10 9.50 4.88 -8.97
N VAL A 11 10.03 5.49 -7.90
CA VAL A 11 11.37 5.20 -7.39
C VAL A 11 11.41 3.84 -6.67
N THR A 12 12.54 3.17 -6.73
CA THR A 12 12.72 1.85 -6.09
C THR A 12 13.70 1.97 -4.92
N VAL A 13 13.32 1.45 -3.76
CA VAL A 13 14.22 1.43 -2.60
C VAL A 13 15.47 0.62 -2.93
N GLY A 14 16.63 1.25 -2.72
CA GLY A 14 17.94 0.62 -2.94
C GLY A 14 18.47 0.64 -4.37
N ASP A 15 17.66 0.99 -5.35
CA ASP A 15 18.08 1.13 -6.75
C ASP A 15 18.54 2.57 -7.04
N ILE A 16 19.67 2.94 -6.45
CA ILE A 16 20.20 4.32 -6.52
C ILE A 16 20.42 4.73 -7.98
N GLU A 17 21.06 3.88 -8.76
CA GLU A 17 21.41 4.13 -10.16
C GLU A 17 20.14 4.32 -11.02
N GLY A 18 19.17 3.42 -10.91
CA GLY A 18 17.91 3.52 -11.64
C GLY A 18 17.06 4.73 -11.21
N ASN A 19 17.09 5.10 -9.93
CA ASN A 19 16.42 6.31 -9.45
C ASN A 19 17.09 7.57 -10.02
N VAL A 20 18.44 7.64 -10.06
CA VAL A 20 19.20 8.72 -10.70
C VAL A 20 18.83 8.86 -12.17
N GLU A 21 18.79 7.75 -12.93
CA GLU A 21 18.41 7.76 -14.34
C GLU A 21 17.01 8.36 -14.56
N LYS A 22 16.03 7.93 -13.77
CA LYS A 22 14.66 8.47 -13.82
C LYS A 22 14.62 9.96 -13.49
N MET A 23 15.32 10.38 -12.43
CA MET A 23 15.37 11.78 -12.01
C MET A 23 16.03 12.65 -13.08
N VAL A 24 17.13 12.21 -13.68
CA VAL A 24 17.81 12.93 -14.77
C VAL A 24 16.91 13.03 -16.01
N SER A 25 16.18 11.96 -16.35
CA SER A 25 15.22 11.97 -17.47
C SER A 25 14.10 13.00 -17.24
N ALA A 26 13.49 13.00 -16.06
CA ALA A 26 12.44 13.97 -15.70
C ALA A 26 12.98 15.42 -15.65
N ALA A 27 14.22 15.61 -15.19
CA ALA A 27 14.84 16.93 -15.19
C ALA A 27 15.13 17.45 -16.61
N ARG A 28 15.52 16.59 -17.55
CA ARG A 28 15.66 16.95 -18.98
C ARG A 28 14.31 17.38 -19.57
N GLN A 29 13.25 16.62 -19.31
CA GLN A 29 11.89 17.00 -19.75
C GLN A 29 11.47 18.34 -19.15
N ALA A 30 11.75 18.59 -17.86
CA ALA A 30 11.50 19.88 -17.22
C ALA A 30 12.28 21.02 -17.90
N TRP A 31 13.54 20.77 -18.22
CA TRP A 31 14.39 21.75 -18.94
C TRP A 31 13.85 22.08 -20.33
N ASP A 32 13.42 21.07 -21.08
CA ASP A 32 12.84 21.24 -22.42
C ASP A 32 11.54 22.06 -22.38
N HIS A 33 10.78 21.97 -21.30
CA HIS A 33 9.61 22.82 -21.03
C HIS A 33 9.97 24.21 -20.51
N GLY A 34 11.25 24.52 -20.33
CA GLY A 34 11.76 25.80 -19.81
C GLY A 34 11.40 26.01 -18.34
N SER A 35 11.38 24.97 -17.53
CA SER A 35 11.11 25.05 -16.10
C SER A 35 12.27 25.68 -15.34
N ASP A 36 11.94 26.45 -14.29
CA ASP A 36 12.89 27.01 -13.33
C ASP A 36 13.20 26.03 -12.20
N LEU A 37 12.24 25.11 -11.92
CA LEU A 37 12.26 24.18 -10.82
C LEU A 37 11.69 22.83 -11.22
N VAL A 38 12.38 21.73 -10.91
CA VAL A 38 11.84 20.36 -10.91
C VAL A 38 11.82 19.82 -9.49
N VAL A 39 10.68 19.21 -9.09
CA VAL A 39 10.47 18.73 -7.73
C VAL A 39 10.25 17.22 -7.73
N PHE A 40 11.13 16.51 -7.04
CA PHE A 40 11.03 15.07 -6.78
C PHE A 40 10.43 14.79 -5.41
N SER A 41 10.06 13.54 -5.14
CA SER A 41 9.45 13.13 -3.89
C SER A 41 10.47 13.04 -2.72
N GLU A 42 9.98 12.85 -1.51
CA GLU A 42 10.77 12.57 -0.31
C GLU A 42 11.62 11.32 -0.50
N LEU A 43 12.89 11.36 -0.08
CA LEU A 43 13.88 10.30 -0.25
C LEU A 43 13.94 9.71 -1.68
N SER A 44 13.65 10.52 -2.69
CA SER A 44 13.57 10.08 -4.10
C SER A 44 14.86 9.43 -4.60
N LEU A 45 16.02 9.79 -4.06
CA LEU A 45 17.29 9.19 -4.43
C LEU A 45 17.41 7.75 -3.94
N SER A 46 17.05 7.49 -2.68
CA SER A 46 17.18 6.15 -2.06
C SER A 46 15.91 5.29 -2.17
N GLY A 47 14.77 5.89 -2.52
CA GLY A 47 13.44 5.35 -2.31
C GLY A 47 13.01 5.45 -0.84
N TYR A 48 11.71 5.48 -0.58
CA TYR A 48 11.13 5.55 0.77
C TYR A 48 10.42 4.24 1.09
N TYR A 49 10.69 3.54 2.19
CA TYR A 49 11.60 3.82 3.28
C TYR A 49 12.71 2.77 3.30
N PRO A 50 13.98 3.17 3.27
CA PRO A 50 15.10 2.23 3.17
C PRO A 50 15.29 1.32 4.41
N GLY A 51 14.70 1.68 5.56
CA GLY A 51 14.84 0.89 6.78
C GLY A 51 16.31 0.70 7.17
N ASP A 52 16.65 -0.50 7.61
CA ASP A 52 17.97 -0.84 8.11
C ASP A 52 19.08 -0.84 7.02
N LEU A 53 18.73 -0.69 5.72
CA LEU A 53 19.72 -0.39 4.68
C LEU A 53 20.50 0.88 4.99
N LEU A 54 19.91 1.84 5.73
CA LEU A 54 20.56 3.06 6.19
C LEU A 54 21.72 2.81 7.17
N GLU A 55 21.79 1.64 7.79
CA GLU A 55 22.89 1.22 8.66
C GLU A 55 24.04 0.59 7.89
N GLU A 56 23.81 0.21 6.60
CA GLU A 56 24.81 -0.43 5.76
C GLU A 56 25.76 0.59 5.12
N PRO A 57 27.08 0.56 5.43
CA PRO A 57 28.02 1.53 4.87
C PRO A 57 28.12 1.48 3.34
N SER A 58 27.93 0.31 2.75
CA SER A 58 27.93 0.12 1.29
C SER A 58 26.76 0.83 0.63
N PHE A 59 25.57 0.77 1.23
CA PHE A 59 24.39 1.45 0.77
C PHE A 59 24.56 2.98 0.84
N MET A 60 25.05 3.50 1.97
CA MET A 60 25.27 4.94 2.14
C MET A 60 26.31 5.49 1.17
N ARG A 61 27.39 4.73 0.86
CA ARG A 61 28.34 5.15 -0.19
C ARG A 61 27.68 5.24 -1.57
N ARG A 62 26.77 4.32 -1.93
CA ARG A 62 26.02 4.40 -3.19
C ARG A 62 25.09 5.62 -3.21
N VAL A 63 24.45 5.95 -2.09
CA VAL A 63 23.64 7.18 -1.97
C VAL A 63 24.51 8.43 -2.22
N GLU A 64 25.70 8.52 -1.64
CA GLU A 64 26.65 9.62 -1.89
C GLU A 64 27.05 9.68 -3.36
N GLN A 65 27.40 8.56 -3.98
CA GLN A 65 27.73 8.48 -5.41
C GLN A 65 26.54 8.88 -6.31
N GLY A 66 25.33 8.48 -5.95
CA GLY A 66 24.11 8.90 -6.64
C GLY A 66 23.86 10.41 -6.54
N LEU A 67 24.11 11.00 -5.38
CA LEU A 67 24.04 12.45 -5.21
C LEU A 67 25.09 13.18 -6.07
N ASP A 68 26.33 12.67 -6.12
CA ASP A 68 27.37 13.22 -6.98
C ASP A 68 26.98 13.13 -8.47
N ALA A 69 26.35 12.03 -8.88
CA ALA A 69 25.86 11.88 -10.25
C ALA A 69 24.76 12.91 -10.59
N LEU A 70 23.83 13.19 -9.66
CA LEU A 70 22.81 14.24 -9.84
C LEU A 70 23.47 15.64 -9.91
N LEU A 71 24.45 15.91 -9.05
CA LEU A 71 25.22 17.16 -9.10
C LEU A 71 25.90 17.33 -10.46
N GLN A 72 26.56 16.30 -10.96
CA GLN A 72 27.20 16.32 -12.27
C GLN A 72 26.20 16.53 -13.42
N ALA A 73 25.05 15.83 -13.40
CA ALA A 73 24.01 15.98 -14.41
C ALA A 73 23.43 17.41 -14.43
N SER A 74 23.24 18.02 -13.26
CA SER A 74 22.68 19.36 -13.14
C SER A 74 23.57 20.46 -13.74
N ARG A 75 24.88 20.21 -13.92
CA ARG A 75 25.81 21.14 -14.62
C ARG A 75 25.43 21.38 -16.08
N GLN A 76 24.75 20.41 -16.70
CA GLN A 76 24.28 20.53 -18.09
C GLN A 76 22.97 21.33 -18.18
N LEU A 77 22.19 21.41 -17.08
CA LEU A 77 20.88 22.05 -16.99
C LEU A 77 20.94 23.26 -16.02
N ARG A 78 21.88 24.19 -16.28
CA ARG A 78 22.37 25.21 -15.33
C ARG A 78 21.30 26.13 -14.73
N ASN A 79 20.21 26.40 -15.45
CA ASN A 79 19.17 27.32 -14.98
C ASN A 79 18.06 26.59 -14.20
N LEU A 80 18.04 25.25 -14.19
CA LEU A 80 17.05 24.44 -13.51
C LEU A 80 17.48 24.15 -12.07
N HIS A 81 16.61 24.44 -11.12
CA HIS A 81 16.76 23.99 -9.74
C HIS A 81 16.13 22.61 -9.57
N TRP A 82 16.81 21.70 -8.89
CA TRP A 82 16.30 20.34 -8.65
C TRP A 82 16.05 20.16 -7.15
N VAL A 83 14.80 19.93 -6.76
CA VAL A 83 14.44 19.61 -5.37
C VAL A 83 14.46 18.10 -5.20
N VAL A 84 15.42 17.59 -4.44
CA VAL A 84 15.74 16.16 -4.29
C VAL A 84 15.61 15.74 -2.85
N GLY A 85 14.94 14.63 -2.57
CA GLY A 85 14.92 13.98 -1.26
C GLY A 85 16.03 12.91 -1.15
N ALA A 86 16.85 12.97 -0.10
CA ALA A 86 17.93 12.01 0.15
C ALA A 86 18.26 11.85 1.65
N PRO A 87 18.69 10.66 2.11
CA PRO A 87 19.30 10.51 3.42
C PRO A 87 20.72 11.08 3.36
N VAL A 88 21.09 11.92 4.35
CA VAL A 88 22.41 12.58 4.39
C VAL A 88 23.04 12.37 5.76
N VAL A 89 24.33 12.01 5.75
CA VAL A 89 25.13 11.87 6.97
C VAL A 89 25.32 13.23 7.63
N ARG A 90 25.11 13.27 8.94
CA ARG A 90 25.33 14.47 9.77
C ARG A 90 26.40 14.25 10.82
N GLY A 91 26.99 15.34 11.29
CA GLY A 91 27.87 15.36 12.46
C GLY A 91 27.11 15.67 13.76
N GLY A 92 27.78 15.49 14.88
CA GLY A 92 27.28 15.84 16.21
C GLY A 92 26.48 14.72 16.90
N PRO A 93 25.94 14.97 18.11
CA PRO A 93 25.21 13.99 18.90
C PRO A 93 23.84 13.65 18.29
N GLY A 94 23.29 12.49 18.63
CA GLY A 94 21.99 11.97 18.14
C GLY A 94 22.14 10.96 17.01
N LYS A 95 21.10 10.78 16.20
CA LYS A 95 21.14 9.87 15.06
C LYS A 95 22.10 10.37 13.99
N ARG A 96 22.69 9.42 13.27
CA ARG A 96 23.75 9.71 12.28
C ARG A 96 23.22 10.40 11.01
N LEU A 97 21.93 10.30 10.72
CA LEU A 97 21.35 10.71 9.45
C LEU A 97 20.26 11.77 9.64
N HIS A 98 20.09 12.61 8.62
CA HIS A 98 18.90 13.40 8.38
C HIS A 98 18.16 12.92 7.14
N ASN A 99 16.83 12.96 7.17
CA ASN A 99 15.99 12.95 5.99
C ASN A 99 16.00 14.37 5.41
N MET A 100 16.68 14.55 4.27
CA MET A 100 17.00 15.87 3.72
C MET A 100 16.28 16.15 2.42
N LEU A 101 15.80 17.38 2.30
CA LEU A 101 15.53 18.03 1.03
C LEU A 101 16.75 18.86 0.62
N LEU A 102 17.25 18.60 -0.56
CA LEU A 102 18.38 19.30 -1.16
C LEU A 102 17.89 20.06 -2.40
N VAL A 103 18.25 21.34 -2.53
CA VAL A 103 18.08 22.05 -3.80
C VAL A 103 19.43 22.10 -4.50
N ILE A 104 19.49 21.49 -5.68
CA ILE A 104 20.67 21.40 -6.53
C ILE A 104 20.54 22.38 -7.69
N LYS A 105 21.60 23.10 -8.02
CA LYS A 105 21.70 23.96 -9.21
C LYS A 105 23.11 23.98 -9.74
N ALA A 106 23.28 23.76 -11.03
CA ALA A 106 24.55 23.90 -11.77
C ALA A 106 25.74 23.14 -11.13
N GLY A 107 25.49 21.99 -10.51
CA GLY A 107 26.50 21.15 -9.87
C GLY A 107 26.74 21.46 -8.38
N GLU A 108 25.96 22.31 -7.77
CA GLU A 108 26.11 22.71 -6.37
C GLU A 108 24.79 22.49 -5.59
N ILE A 109 24.92 22.23 -4.29
CA ILE A 109 23.77 22.22 -3.38
C ILE A 109 23.61 23.64 -2.82
N VAL A 110 22.58 24.34 -3.29
CA VAL A 110 22.31 25.75 -2.93
C VAL A 110 21.41 25.89 -1.68
N LEU A 111 20.70 24.83 -1.28
CA LEU A 111 19.91 24.78 -0.04
C LEU A 111 19.88 23.38 0.53
N ARG A 112 19.86 23.29 1.87
CA ARG A 112 19.63 22.06 2.65
C ARG A 112 18.52 22.32 3.67
N TYR A 113 17.52 21.42 3.69
CA TYR A 113 16.47 21.42 4.69
C TYR A 113 16.32 20.01 5.25
N ALA A 114 16.46 19.84 6.56
CA ALA A 114 16.27 18.57 7.25
C ALA A 114 14.83 18.49 7.77
N LYS A 115 14.16 17.35 7.55
CA LYS A 115 12.83 17.06 8.06
C LYS A 115 12.76 17.26 9.56
N GLN A 116 11.80 18.02 10.03
CA GLN A 116 11.66 18.38 11.45
C GLN A 116 10.80 17.37 12.21
N LEU A 117 9.71 16.91 11.59
CA LEU A 117 8.77 15.97 12.19
C LEU A 117 8.98 14.56 11.65
N LEU A 118 9.40 13.66 12.52
CA LEU A 118 9.74 12.27 12.17
C LEU A 118 8.69 11.32 12.74
N PRO A 119 7.78 10.78 11.91
CA PRO A 119 6.69 9.92 12.39
C PRO A 119 7.20 8.57 12.90
N THR A 120 6.59 8.09 14.01
CA THR A 120 6.85 6.80 14.65
C THR A 120 5.55 6.04 14.95
N TYR A 121 4.55 6.22 14.12
CA TYR A 121 3.23 5.62 14.29
C TYR A 121 2.83 4.82 13.05
N ASN A 122 1.94 3.84 13.22
CA ASN A 122 1.41 3.00 12.17
C ASN A 122 2.54 2.26 11.42
N VAL A 123 2.84 2.64 10.17
CA VAL A 123 3.88 2.03 9.33
C VAL A 123 5.19 2.80 9.34
N PHE A 124 5.24 3.91 10.03
CA PHE A 124 6.40 4.78 10.07
C PHE A 124 7.29 4.50 11.28
N ASP A 125 8.61 4.56 11.09
CA ASP A 125 9.62 4.44 12.15
C ASP A 125 10.86 5.29 11.82
N GLU A 126 10.64 6.55 11.42
CA GLU A 126 11.74 7.41 10.96
C GLU A 126 12.73 7.78 12.06
N ARG A 127 12.27 7.93 13.31
CA ARG A 127 13.18 8.22 14.46
C ARG A 127 14.18 7.11 14.75
N ARG A 128 13.97 5.93 14.22
CA ARG A 128 14.94 4.84 14.30
C ARG A 128 16.29 5.21 13.67
N HIS A 129 16.26 5.92 12.54
CA HIS A 129 17.46 6.21 11.75
C HIS A 129 17.78 7.71 11.64
N PHE A 130 16.76 8.56 11.69
CA PHE A 130 16.94 10.00 11.44
C PHE A 130 16.88 10.83 12.71
N GLU A 131 17.66 11.91 12.72
CA GLU A 131 17.59 13.01 13.67
C GLU A 131 16.68 14.11 13.12
N PRO A 132 15.80 14.74 13.93
CA PRO A 132 15.04 15.88 13.49
C PRO A 132 15.91 17.03 13.04
N GLY A 133 15.44 17.76 12.03
CA GLY A 133 16.02 19.03 11.64
C GLY A 133 15.81 20.12 12.70
N PRO A 134 16.57 21.22 12.62
CA PRO A 134 16.36 22.38 13.47
C PRO A 134 15.03 23.05 13.17
N ASP A 135 14.38 23.65 14.19
CA ASP A 135 13.11 24.39 14.08
C ASP A 135 13.31 25.74 13.36
N VAL A 136 13.56 25.68 12.06
CA VAL A 136 13.76 26.85 11.20
C VAL A 136 13.11 26.65 9.83
N ALA A 137 12.47 27.67 9.31
CA ALA A 137 12.06 27.70 7.90
C ALA A 137 13.29 27.88 7.00
N LYS A 138 13.22 27.28 5.81
CA LYS A 138 14.19 27.50 4.73
C LYS A 138 13.48 28.00 3.49
N VAL A 139 13.95 29.12 2.99
CA VAL A 139 13.41 29.79 1.79
C VAL A 139 14.56 30.05 0.83
N LEU A 140 14.30 29.87 -0.47
CA LEU A 140 15.25 30.15 -1.55
C LEU A 140 14.57 31.02 -2.61
N ARG A 141 15.30 32.04 -3.08
CA ARG A 141 14.85 32.82 -4.21
C ARG A 141 15.13 32.08 -5.53
N ILE A 142 14.06 31.82 -6.29
CA ILE A 142 14.11 31.20 -7.61
C ILE A 142 13.40 32.13 -8.59
N GLY A 143 14.18 32.75 -9.48
CA GLY A 143 13.69 33.87 -10.27
C GLY A 143 13.27 35.05 -9.38
N GLU A 144 12.02 35.46 -9.48
CA GLU A 144 11.44 36.52 -8.65
C GLU A 144 10.74 35.98 -7.39
N ALA A 145 10.45 34.65 -7.35
CA ALA A 145 9.68 34.06 -6.27
C ALA A 145 10.55 33.60 -5.10
N GLN A 146 10.05 33.76 -3.88
CA GLN A 146 10.57 33.16 -2.66
C GLN A 146 9.88 31.81 -2.44
N VAL A 147 10.63 30.70 -2.51
CA VAL A 147 10.11 29.34 -2.38
C VAL A 147 10.51 28.75 -1.03
N GLY A 148 9.53 28.40 -0.22
CA GLY A 148 9.72 27.68 1.06
C GLY A 148 9.64 26.17 0.87
N PHE A 149 10.24 25.38 1.80
CA PHE A 149 10.35 23.94 1.66
C PHE A 149 9.91 23.19 2.92
N LEU A 150 9.14 22.11 2.72
CA LEU A 150 8.69 21.17 3.76
C LEU A 150 8.91 19.72 3.27
N ILE A 151 8.99 18.78 4.21
CA ILE A 151 9.06 17.36 3.94
C ILE A 151 7.91 16.64 4.65
N CYS A 152 6.94 16.17 3.91
CA CYS A 152 5.87 15.24 4.29
C CYS A 152 5.21 15.56 5.65
N GLU A 153 5.65 14.89 6.73
CA GLU A 153 5.09 15.04 8.09
C GLU A 153 5.14 16.49 8.60
N ASP A 154 6.10 17.29 8.13
CA ASP A 154 6.18 18.72 8.49
C ASP A 154 4.90 19.50 8.16
N GLY A 155 4.14 19.02 7.16
CA GLY A 155 2.87 19.60 6.76
C GLY A 155 1.64 19.05 7.49
N TRP A 156 1.78 18.04 8.34
CA TRP A 156 0.63 17.38 9.00
C TRP A 156 0.29 17.94 10.38
N ASN A 157 1.19 18.69 11.01
CA ASN A 157 1.03 19.22 12.36
C ASN A 157 0.57 20.69 12.40
N ASP A 158 -0.14 21.15 11.39
CA ASP A 158 -0.55 22.58 11.32
C ASP A 158 -1.49 23.00 12.47
N GLU A 159 -2.22 22.07 13.08
CA GLU A 159 -3.03 22.32 14.27
C GLU A 159 -2.23 22.24 15.59
N GLY A 160 -0.95 21.83 15.54
CA GLY A 160 -0.06 21.79 16.70
C GLY A 160 -0.41 20.72 17.74
N ALA A 161 -1.20 19.67 17.33
CA ALA A 161 -1.72 18.67 18.25
C ALA A 161 -0.77 17.51 18.53
N ASP A 162 0.02 17.10 17.53
CA ASP A 162 0.81 15.86 17.60
C ASP A 162 2.29 16.09 17.94
N TYR A 163 2.84 17.28 17.62
CA TYR A 163 4.23 17.64 17.85
C TYR A 163 4.35 19.03 18.48
N ALA A 164 5.42 19.25 19.25
CA ALA A 164 5.70 20.55 19.88
C ALA A 164 6.14 21.65 18.87
N VAL A 165 6.58 21.24 17.67
CA VAL A 165 7.06 22.14 16.61
C VAL A 165 6.01 22.19 15.49
N ASN A 166 5.74 23.40 14.97
CA ASN A 166 4.85 23.62 13.83
C ASN A 166 5.61 24.27 12.68
N PRO A 167 6.09 23.46 11.69
CA PRO A 167 6.83 23.99 10.55
C PRO A 167 6.03 24.97 9.66
N PHE A 168 4.70 24.83 9.59
CA PHE A 168 3.85 25.78 8.84
C PHE A 168 3.84 27.19 9.47
N GLU A 169 3.84 27.31 10.79
CA GLU A 169 3.96 28.62 11.44
C GLU A 169 5.30 29.29 11.10
N ARG A 170 6.38 28.53 11.08
CA ARG A 170 7.70 29.03 10.65
C ARG A 170 7.70 29.46 9.19
N MET A 171 6.96 28.75 8.31
CA MET A 171 6.81 29.16 6.91
C MET A 171 6.01 30.45 6.78
N ARG A 172 4.91 30.60 7.53
CA ARG A 172 4.15 31.86 7.57
C ARG A 172 5.06 33.04 7.95
N ASP A 173 5.87 32.89 8.99
CA ASP A 173 6.75 33.94 9.50
C ASP A 173 7.87 34.30 8.50
N ALA A 174 8.31 33.31 7.69
CA ALA A 174 9.28 33.51 6.62
C ALA A 174 8.66 34.09 5.35
N ALA A 175 7.32 34.11 5.24
CA ALA A 175 6.50 34.70 4.18
C ALA A 175 6.97 34.37 2.73
N PRO A 176 7.13 33.09 2.33
CA PRO A 176 7.41 32.75 0.95
C PRO A 176 6.19 32.99 0.04
N ASP A 177 6.43 33.18 -1.25
CA ASP A 177 5.38 33.26 -2.27
C ASP A 177 4.76 31.89 -2.57
N LEU A 178 5.52 30.79 -2.37
CA LEU A 178 5.13 29.42 -2.63
C LEU A 178 5.78 28.48 -1.61
N VAL A 179 5.05 27.49 -1.11
CA VAL A 179 5.59 26.36 -0.33
C VAL A 179 5.64 25.11 -1.18
N VAL A 180 6.77 24.46 -1.26
CA VAL A 180 6.98 23.16 -1.90
C VAL A 180 7.14 22.09 -0.82
N SER A 181 6.24 21.10 -0.81
CA SER A 181 6.29 19.94 0.07
C SER A 181 6.63 18.68 -0.74
N ILE A 182 7.74 18.03 -0.42
CA ILE A 182 8.08 16.72 -0.98
C ILE A 182 7.60 15.61 -0.05
N ASN A 183 7.01 14.56 -0.61
CA ASN A 183 6.29 13.57 0.17
C ASN A 183 6.56 12.14 -0.32
N ALA A 184 6.48 11.19 0.63
CA ALA A 184 6.33 9.78 0.41
C ALA A 184 5.17 9.28 1.30
N SER A 185 3.98 9.75 1.00
CA SER A 185 2.77 9.48 1.76
C SER A 185 2.06 8.26 1.18
N PRO A 186 2.04 7.10 1.90
CA PRO A 186 1.37 5.90 1.42
C PRO A 186 -0.15 6.10 1.36
N SER A 187 -0.76 5.42 0.39
CA SER A 187 -2.19 5.51 0.18
C SER A 187 -2.97 4.44 0.94
N ASN A 188 -4.17 4.78 1.30
CA ASN A 188 -5.23 3.91 1.77
C ASN A 188 -6.57 4.61 1.49
N ILE A 189 -7.67 3.90 1.74
CA ILE A 189 -9.01 4.49 1.54
C ILE A 189 -9.16 5.80 2.30
N GLY A 190 -9.63 6.86 1.62
CA GLY A 190 -9.85 8.20 2.19
C GLY A 190 -8.57 9.05 2.37
N LYS A 191 -7.38 8.52 2.07
CA LYS A 191 -6.11 9.25 2.29
C LYS A 191 -5.93 10.45 1.36
N ARG A 192 -6.42 10.36 0.12
CA ARG A 192 -6.41 11.50 -0.83
C ARG A 192 -7.20 12.68 -0.29
N GLU A 193 -8.43 12.43 0.13
CA GLU A 193 -9.33 13.44 0.69
C GLU A 193 -8.74 14.06 1.96
N GLN A 194 -8.13 13.25 2.81
CA GLN A 194 -7.43 13.72 3.99
C GLN A 194 -6.26 14.65 3.66
N ARG A 195 -5.43 14.32 2.64
CA ARG A 195 -4.36 15.20 2.16
C ARG A 195 -4.91 16.53 1.68
N HIS A 196 -5.93 16.51 0.82
CA HIS A 196 -6.57 17.72 0.29
C HIS A 196 -7.15 18.60 1.40
N GLN A 197 -7.79 17.99 2.41
CA GLN A 197 -8.37 18.69 3.54
C GLN A 197 -7.28 19.39 4.38
N ILE A 198 -6.24 18.66 4.79
CA ILE A 198 -5.19 19.16 5.68
C ILE A 198 -4.39 20.26 5.00
N PHE A 199 -3.85 20.00 3.81
CA PHE A 199 -3.02 20.98 3.11
C PHE A 199 -3.84 22.15 2.55
N GLY A 200 -5.10 21.92 2.17
CA GLY A 200 -6.03 22.99 1.81
C GLY A 200 -6.39 23.89 2.99
N ALA A 201 -6.56 23.33 4.18
CA ALA A 201 -6.83 24.11 5.39
C ALA A 201 -5.59 24.93 5.81
N ALA A 202 -4.39 24.32 5.77
CA ALA A 202 -3.13 24.99 6.07
C ALA A 202 -2.85 26.14 5.08
N SER A 203 -2.99 25.88 3.78
CA SER A 203 -2.85 26.92 2.74
C SER A 203 -3.77 28.12 3.01
N ARG A 204 -5.02 27.87 3.31
CA ARG A 204 -6.01 28.92 3.61
C ARG A 204 -5.68 29.69 4.90
N ARG A 205 -5.31 28.97 5.97
CA ARG A 205 -4.98 29.55 7.29
C ARG A 205 -3.79 30.48 7.23
N HIS A 206 -2.77 30.10 6.48
CA HIS A 206 -1.52 30.85 6.40
C HIS A 206 -1.43 31.78 5.16
N GLY A 207 -2.41 31.71 4.24
CA GLY A 207 -2.40 32.50 3.00
C GLY A 207 -1.30 32.09 2.01
N LEU A 208 -0.80 30.86 2.09
CA LEU A 208 0.35 30.37 1.32
C LEU A 208 -0.09 29.38 0.22
N PRO A 209 0.16 29.69 -1.07
CA PRO A 209 0.07 28.70 -2.14
C PRO A 209 1.02 27.53 -1.88
N LEU A 210 0.61 26.31 -2.25
CA LEU A 210 1.36 25.11 -1.92
C LEU A 210 1.41 24.13 -3.10
N LEU A 211 2.60 23.56 -3.34
CA LEU A 211 2.82 22.44 -4.23
C LEU A 211 3.18 21.20 -3.42
N TYR A 212 2.33 20.16 -3.49
CA TYR A 212 2.52 18.87 -2.84
C TYR A 212 2.96 17.84 -3.87
N VAL A 213 4.19 17.32 -3.76
CA VAL A 213 4.73 16.32 -4.68
C VAL A 213 4.92 15.00 -3.96
N ASN A 214 4.26 13.95 -4.45
CA ASN A 214 4.28 12.61 -3.87
C ASN A 214 4.91 11.60 -4.83
N GLN A 215 5.40 10.48 -4.31
CA GLN A 215 5.85 9.37 -5.13
C GLN A 215 4.68 8.44 -5.51
N ILE A 216 4.95 7.55 -6.46
CA ILE A 216 4.06 6.46 -6.88
C ILE A 216 4.78 5.12 -6.69
N GLY A 217 4.02 4.04 -6.63
CA GLY A 217 4.50 2.66 -6.72
C GLY A 217 4.23 1.83 -5.49
N GLY A 218 4.36 0.50 -5.64
CA GLY A 218 4.23 -0.47 -4.56
C GLY A 218 5.58 -0.80 -3.93
N HIS A 219 5.66 -0.81 -2.61
CA HIS A 219 6.84 -1.24 -1.86
C HIS A 219 6.40 -2.07 -0.65
N ASP A 220 6.71 -3.36 -0.69
CA ASP A 220 6.24 -4.35 0.29
C ASP A 220 4.70 -4.27 0.47
N GLN A 221 4.25 -3.93 1.67
CA GLN A 221 2.83 -3.77 1.99
C GLN A 221 2.25 -2.41 1.54
N LEU A 222 3.11 -1.43 1.27
CA LEU A 222 2.69 -0.06 1.02
C LEU A 222 2.59 0.22 -0.48
N VAL A 223 1.58 0.99 -0.83
CA VAL A 223 1.43 1.54 -2.17
C VAL A 223 1.30 3.05 -2.07
N TYR A 224 1.97 3.75 -2.95
CA TYR A 224 1.92 5.19 -3.11
C TYR A 224 1.13 5.48 -4.37
N ASP A 225 0.09 6.28 -4.26
CA ASP A 225 -0.83 6.55 -5.37
C ASP A 225 -0.47 7.79 -6.19
N GLY A 226 0.64 8.46 -5.86
CA GLY A 226 0.96 9.74 -6.45
C GLY A 226 -0.02 10.81 -5.98
N ALA A 227 -0.92 11.22 -6.88
CA ALA A 227 -1.88 12.28 -6.61
C ALA A 227 -1.19 13.55 -6.06
N SER A 228 -0.08 13.94 -6.68
CA SER A 228 0.57 15.22 -6.40
C SER A 228 -0.38 16.36 -6.77
N PHE A 229 -0.40 17.45 -6.01
CA PHE A 229 -1.39 18.49 -6.22
C PHE A 229 -0.87 19.89 -5.91
N ALA A 230 -1.56 20.91 -6.46
CA ALA A 230 -1.34 22.32 -6.16
C ALA A 230 -2.56 22.91 -5.45
N VAL A 231 -2.31 23.78 -4.47
CA VAL A 231 -3.33 24.44 -3.65
C VAL A 231 -3.17 25.95 -3.71
N GLU A 232 -4.28 26.63 -3.88
CA GLU A 232 -4.37 28.09 -3.72
C GLU A 232 -5.18 28.44 -2.46
N PRO A 233 -4.79 29.43 -1.68
CA PRO A 233 -5.45 29.76 -0.41
C PRO A 233 -6.95 30.00 -0.53
N ASN A 234 -7.38 30.63 -1.63
CA ASN A 234 -8.77 31.03 -1.85
C ASN A 234 -9.58 30.03 -2.71
N ALA A 235 -8.92 29.14 -3.45
CA ALA A 235 -9.55 28.20 -4.37
C ALA A 235 -9.48 26.74 -3.92
N GLY A 236 -8.61 26.43 -2.92
CA GLY A 236 -8.34 25.06 -2.50
C GLY A 236 -7.44 24.32 -3.50
N VAL A 237 -7.66 23.02 -3.69
CA VAL A 237 -6.88 22.22 -4.65
C VAL A 237 -7.31 22.58 -6.08
N VAL A 238 -6.38 23.14 -6.85
CA VAL A 238 -6.61 23.63 -8.22
C VAL A 238 -6.03 22.70 -9.30
N PHE A 239 -5.07 21.84 -8.94
CA PHE A 239 -4.46 20.85 -9.83
C PHE A 239 -4.23 19.55 -9.06
N GLU A 240 -4.38 18.43 -9.74
CA GLU A 240 -4.00 17.09 -9.25
C GLU A 240 -3.41 16.30 -10.40
N ALA A 241 -2.22 15.72 -10.19
CA ALA A 241 -1.56 14.80 -11.09
C ALA A 241 -2.30 13.44 -11.14
N GLN A 242 -2.05 12.65 -12.16
CA GLN A 242 -2.68 11.34 -12.32
C GLN A 242 -2.35 10.42 -11.15
N ARG A 243 -3.32 9.57 -10.80
CA ARG A 243 -3.15 8.59 -9.73
C ARG A 243 -2.71 7.25 -10.30
N PHE A 244 -1.88 6.52 -9.53
CA PHE A 244 -1.39 5.17 -9.85
C PHE A 244 -0.54 5.06 -11.12
N VAL A 245 -0.06 6.19 -11.65
CA VAL A 245 0.86 6.26 -12.80
C VAL A 245 1.94 7.30 -12.56
N GLU A 246 3.10 7.15 -13.22
CA GLU A 246 4.11 8.21 -13.25
C GLU A 246 3.56 9.43 -14.01
N ASP A 247 3.86 10.63 -13.50
CA ASP A 247 3.38 11.88 -14.07
C ASP A 247 4.46 12.95 -13.96
N VAL A 248 4.87 13.51 -15.09
CA VAL A 248 5.82 14.63 -15.15
C VAL A 248 5.12 15.82 -15.81
N THR A 249 4.52 16.66 -14.97
CA THR A 249 3.71 17.79 -15.41
C THR A 249 4.33 19.12 -15.02
N THR A 250 4.38 20.07 -15.98
CA THR A 250 4.86 21.43 -15.75
C THR A 250 3.71 22.40 -15.60
N LEU A 251 3.75 23.19 -14.53
CA LEU A 251 2.82 24.26 -14.22
C LEU A 251 3.52 25.61 -14.26
N ARG A 252 2.74 26.67 -14.50
CA ARG A 252 3.14 28.08 -14.31
C ARG A 252 2.58 28.59 -12.99
N PHE A 253 3.33 29.44 -12.32
CA PHE A 253 2.93 30.12 -11.09
C PHE A 253 3.25 31.61 -11.20
N ASP A 254 2.27 32.49 -10.97
CA ASP A 254 2.42 33.94 -11.13
C ASP A 254 2.72 34.70 -9.83
N GLY A 255 2.83 33.99 -8.71
CA GLY A 255 2.97 34.53 -7.36
C GLY A 255 1.71 34.33 -6.51
N SER A 256 0.58 33.96 -7.13
CA SER A 256 -0.70 33.74 -6.45
C SER A 256 -1.49 32.55 -6.99
N ARG A 257 -1.38 32.27 -8.29
CA ARG A 257 -2.16 31.27 -9.02
C ARG A 257 -1.31 30.33 -9.83
N PHE A 258 -1.82 29.11 -9.95
CA PHE A 258 -1.26 28.10 -10.84
C PHE A 258 -2.01 28.07 -12.17
N ALA A 259 -1.29 27.78 -13.25
CA ALA A 259 -1.83 27.60 -14.59
C ALA A 259 -1.14 26.45 -15.32
N ALA A 260 -1.75 25.88 -16.33
CA ALA A 260 -1.12 24.90 -17.20
C ALA A 260 0.00 25.55 -18.03
N LEU A 261 0.97 24.75 -18.52
CA LEU A 261 2.08 25.27 -19.30
C LEU A 261 1.62 25.99 -20.57
N SER A 262 0.64 25.43 -21.27
CA SER A 262 0.14 25.90 -22.58
C SER A 262 -1.17 26.69 -22.54
N SER A 263 -1.78 26.86 -21.35
CA SER A 263 -3.09 27.45 -21.17
C SER A 263 -3.20 28.10 -19.79
N ASP A 264 -4.03 29.12 -19.65
CA ASP A 264 -4.33 29.73 -18.35
C ASP A 264 -5.31 28.88 -17.53
N GLU A 265 -5.95 27.88 -18.15
CA GLU A 265 -6.87 26.97 -17.49
C GLU A 265 -6.14 25.68 -17.08
N LEU A 266 -6.41 25.22 -15.86
CA LEU A 266 -5.99 23.91 -15.35
C LEU A 266 -7.08 22.87 -15.63
N PRO A 267 -6.71 21.58 -15.79
CA PRO A 267 -7.69 20.51 -15.80
C PRO A 267 -8.52 20.55 -14.51
N LYS A 268 -9.84 20.37 -14.63
CA LYS A 268 -10.71 20.33 -13.45
C LYS A 268 -10.32 19.17 -12.54
N VAL A 269 -10.02 19.49 -11.30
CA VAL A 269 -9.79 18.46 -10.26
C VAL A 269 -11.13 17.80 -9.96
N SER A 270 -11.15 16.45 -10.01
CA SER A 270 -12.36 15.72 -9.64
C SER A 270 -12.67 15.92 -8.16
N VAL A 271 -13.85 16.41 -7.84
CA VAL A 271 -14.34 16.57 -6.47
C VAL A 271 -14.42 15.21 -5.79
N HIS A 272 -14.83 14.20 -6.52
CA HIS A 272 -14.90 12.81 -6.04
C HIS A 272 -13.69 12.04 -6.56
N GLY A 273 -12.95 11.40 -5.65
CA GLY A 273 -11.89 10.46 -6.00
C GLY A 273 -12.45 9.22 -6.72
N LEU A 274 -11.61 8.22 -6.89
CA LEU A 274 -12.07 6.90 -7.33
C LEU A 274 -13.11 6.35 -6.33
N SER A 275 -14.09 5.60 -6.83
CA SER A 275 -14.93 4.81 -5.93
C SER A 275 -14.07 3.88 -5.08
N THR A 276 -14.56 3.49 -3.91
CA THR A 276 -13.83 2.58 -3.01
C THR A 276 -13.33 1.31 -3.72
N LEU A 277 -14.18 0.71 -4.56
CA LEU A 277 -13.84 -0.53 -5.28
C LEU A 277 -12.82 -0.28 -6.40
N ALA A 278 -12.94 0.83 -7.13
CA ALA A 278 -11.94 1.25 -8.12
C ALA A 278 -10.58 1.52 -7.47
N PHE A 279 -10.59 2.15 -6.29
CA PHE A 279 -9.38 2.38 -5.51
C PHE A 279 -8.74 1.05 -5.07
N TYR A 280 -9.51 0.11 -4.51
CA TYR A 280 -8.98 -1.19 -4.10
C TYR A 280 -8.35 -1.94 -5.27
N GLN A 281 -9.03 -1.98 -6.41
CA GLN A 281 -8.50 -2.62 -7.63
C GLN A 281 -7.19 -1.98 -8.08
N ALA A 282 -7.14 -0.66 -8.23
CA ALA A 282 -5.94 0.05 -8.67
C ALA A 282 -4.77 -0.12 -7.71
N GLN A 283 -5.03 -0.03 -6.40
CA GLN A 283 -4.04 -0.18 -5.34
C GLN A 283 -3.42 -1.58 -5.34
N ILE A 284 -4.24 -2.63 -5.39
CA ILE A 284 -3.78 -4.02 -5.35
C ILE A 284 -3.02 -4.37 -6.64
N VAL A 285 -3.52 -3.95 -7.80
CA VAL A 285 -2.89 -4.20 -9.10
C VAL A 285 -1.51 -3.55 -9.17
N LEU A 286 -1.38 -2.27 -8.79
CA LEU A 286 -0.07 -1.60 -8.76
C LEU A 286 0.86 -2.24 -7.73
N GLY A 287 0.35 -2.57 -6.54
CA GLY A 287 1.11 -3.22 -5.48
C GLY A 287 1.73 -4.54 -5.93
N LEU A 288 0.93 -5.43 -6.54
CA LEU A 288 1.44 -6.71 -7.05
C LEU A 288 2.44 -6.53 -8.18
N LYS A 289 2.12 -5.66 -9.16
CA LYS A 289 3.00 -5.40 -10.31
C LYS A 289 4.40 -4.98 -9.88
N ASP A 290 4.48 -4.05 -8.95
CA ASP A 290 5.76 -3.54 -8.46
C ASP A 290 6.46 -4.52 -7.52
N TYR A 291 5.72 -5.19 -6.62
CA TYR A 291 6.29 -6.22 -5.74
C TYR A 291 6.94 -7.34 -6.55
N ALA A 292 6.22 -7.92 -7.51
CA ALA A 292 6.74 -8.98 -8.37
C ALA A 292 8.01 -8.53 -9.12
N ARG A 293 7.96 -7.36 -9.77
CA ARG A 293 9.09 -6.80 -10.51
C ARG A 293 10.32 -6.57 -9.63
N ARG A 294 10.14 -5.98 -8.44
CA ARG A 294 11.22 -5.64 -7.50
C ARG A 294 11.84 -6.86 -6.83
N CYS A 295 11.03 -7.90 -6.59
CA CYS A 295 11.51 -9.18 -6.06
C CYS A 295 12.04 -10.14 -7.15
N GLY A 296 12.05 -9.72 -8.43
CA GLY A 296 12.56 -10.53 -9.54
C GLY A 296 11.62 -11.62 -10.05
N PHE A 297 10.35 -11.63 -9.60
CA PHE A 297 9.35 -12.56 -10.10
C PHE A 297 8.71 -12.06 -11.40
N ARG A 298 8.64 -12.95 -12.38
CA ARG A 298 7.95 -12.68 -13.66
C ARG A 298 6.56 -13.30 -13.71
N ARG A 299 6.33 -14.35 -12.93
CA ARG A 299 5.10 -15.14 -12.93
C ARG A 299 4.57 -15.31 -11.52
N ALA A 300 3.26 -15.53 -11.43
CA ALA A 300 2.60 -15.88 -10.18
C ALA A 300 1.83 -17.19 -10.32
N VAL A 301 1.61 -17.89 -9.19
CA VAL A 301 0.75 -19.06 -9.10
C VAL A 301 -0.25 -18.88 -7.96
N VAL A 302 -1.48 -19.38 -8.17
CA VAL A 302 -2.56 -19.35 -7.17
C VAL A 302 -3.23 -20.72 -7.12
N GLY A 303 -3.54 -21.20 -5.93
CA GLY A 303 -4.43 -22.34 -5.74
C GLY A 303 -5.89 -21.95 -6.06
N SER A 304 -6.47 -22.55 -7.11
CA SER A 304 -7.86 -22.32 -7.48
C SER A 304 -8.76 -23.35 -6.78
N SER A 305 -9.53 -22.87 -5.81
CA SER A 305 -10.46 -23.71 -5.01
C SER A 305 -11.88 -23.74 -5.55
N GLY A 306 -12.21 -22.91 -6.57
CA GLY A 306 -13.58 -22.65 -6.98
C GLY A 306 -14.37 -21.74 -6.01
N GLY A 307 -13.68 -21.14 -5.03
CA GLY A 307 -14.22 -20.14 -4.11
C GLY A 307 -13.87 -18.70 -4.53
N ILE A 308 -14.64 -17.74 -3.98
CA ILE A 308 -14.56 -16.33 -4.37
C ILE A 308 -13.20 -15.68 -4.10
N ASP A 309 -12.51 -16.07 -3.01
CA ASP A 309 -11.21 -15.48 -2.62
C ASP A 309 -10.12 -15.83 -3.64
N SER A 310 -10.04 -17.11 -4.04
CA SER A 310 -9.12 -17.55 -5.08
C SER A 310 -9.46 -16.95 -6.44
N ALA A 311 -10.76 -16.80 -6.75
CA ALA A 311 -11.22 -16.21 -7.99
C ALA A 311 -10.85 -14.73 -8.11
N LEU A 312 -11.08 -13.95 -7.06
CA LEU A 312 -10.69 -12.55 -7.03
C LEU A 312 -9.17 -12.38 -7.09
N THR A 313 -8.42 -13.20 -6.34
CA THR A 313 -6.96 -13.19 -6.37
C THR A 313 -6.42 -13.45 -7.77
N LEU A 314 -6.96 -14.46 -8.49
CA LEU A 314 -6.60 -14.76 -9.88
C LEU A 314 -6.93 -13.60 -10.82
N ALA A 315 -8.13 -13.03 -10.73
CA ALA A 315 -8.56 -11.92 -11.57
C ALA A 315 -7.66 -10.68 -11.39
N LEU A 316 -7.32 -10.32 -10.14
CA LEU A 316 -6.42 -9.20 -9.85
C LEU A 316 -4.98 -9.51 -10.29
N ALA A 317 -4.51 -10.75 -10.13
CA ALA A 317 -3.18 -11.16 -10.60
C ALA A 317 -3.05 -11.04 -12.12
N VAL A 318 -4.07 -11.47 -12.88
CA VAL A 318 -4.10 -11.34 -14.35
C VAL A 318 -4.10 -9.87 -14.76
N GLN A 319 -4.83 -9.00 -14.08
CA GLN A 319 -4.80 -7.56 -14.37
C GLN A 319 -3.43 -6.92 -14.10
N ALA A 320 -2.71 -7.40 -13.08
CA ALA A 320 -1.41 -6.84 -12.71
C ALA A 320 -0.28 -7.32 -13.61
N LEU A 321 -0.27 -8.62 -13.96
CA LEU A 321 0.85 -9.27 -14.61
C LEU A 321 0.57 -9.66 -16.08
N GLY A 322 -0.70 -9.83 -16.43
CA GLY A 322 -1.13 -10.37 -17.73
C GLY A 322 -1.37 -11.89 -17.68
N GLU A 323 -2.24 -12.36 -18.57
CA GLU A 323 -2.71 -13.76 -18.63
C GLU A 323 -1.58 -14.78 -18.80
N ASN A 324 -0.55 -14.46 -19.59
CA ASN A 324 0.59 -15.34 -19.83
C ASN A 324 1.55 -15.51 -18.63
N TYR A 325 1.31 -14.76 -17.54
CA TYR A 325 2.19 -14.73 -16.39
C TYR A 325 1.52 -15.20 -15.09
N VAL A 326 0.30 -15.72 -15.20
CA VAL A 326 -0.45 -16.26 -14.04
C VAL A 326 -0.84 -17.71 -14.31
N ALA A 327 -0.51 -18.60 -13.38
CA ALA A 327 -0.91 -19.99 -13.39
C ALA A 327 -1.88 -20.29 -12.26
N ALA A 328 -2.81 -21.21 -12.49
CA ALA A 328 -3.73 -21.71 -11.49
C ALA A 328 -3.55 -23.22 -11.30
N VAL A 329 -3.59 -23.68 -10.04
CA VAL A 329 -3.54 -25.11 -9.71
C VAL A 329 -4.80 -25.46 -8.92
N THR A 330 -5.61 -26.41 -9.40
CA THR A 330 -6.73 -26.96 -8.63
C THR A 330 -6.33 -28.29 -8.00
N MET A 331 -6.63 -28.46 -6.71
CA MET A 331 -6.17 -29.58 -5.89
C MET A 331 -7.36 -30.28 -5.21
N PRO A 332 -8.20 -30.99 -5.98
CA PRO A 332 -9.35 -31.65 -5.41
C PRO A 332 -8.95 -32.77 -4.43
N SER A 333 -9.70 -32.86 -3.32
CA SER A 333 -9.64 -33.96 -2.34
C SER A 333 -10.93 -34.79 -2.43
N HIS A 334 -11.12 -35.75 -1.54
CA HIS A 334 -12.36 -36.52 -1.43
C HIS A 334 -13.59 -35.66 -1.09
N TYR A 335 -13.38 -34.49 -0.47
CA TYR A 335 -14.45 -33.58 -0.03
C TYR A 335 -14.71 -32.42 -1.01
N SER A 336 -13.91 -32.30 -2.05
CA SER A 336 -14.10 -31.25 -3.06
C SER A 336 -15.29 -31.56 -3.94
N SER A 337 -16.22 -30.60 -4.09
CA SER A 337 -17.37 -30.75 -4.96
C SER A 337 -16.97 -30.72 -6.45
N ALA A 338 -17.67 -31.46 -7.28
CA ALA A 338 -17.48 -31.37 -8.74
C ALA A 338 -17.72 -29.93 -9.23
N GLY A 339 -18.71 -29.24 -8.65
CA GLY A 339 -18.99 -27.84 -8.97
C GLY A 339 -17.82 -26.91 -8.73
N SER A 340 -17.00 -27.10 -7.68
CA SER A 340 -15.82 -26.28 -7.42
C SER A 340 -14.72 -26.46 -8.48
N VAL A 341 -14.58 -27.66 -9.02
CA VAL A 341 -13.64 -27.93 -10.13
C VAL A 341 -14.14 -27.27 -11.42
N ASP A 342 -15.44 -27.42 -11.74
CA ASP A 342 -16.06 -26.81 -12.92
C ASP A 342 -16.02 -25.27 -12.86
N ASP A 343 -16.25 -24.70 -11.68
CA ASP A 343 -16.12 -23.26 -11.40
C ASP A 343 -14.69 -22.78 -11.68
N SER A 344 -13.66 -23.54 -11.22
CA SER A 344 -12.25 -23.23 -11.47
C SER A 344 -11.91 -23.29 -12.97
N ILE A 345 -12.43 -24.29 -13.70
CA ILE A 345 -12.24 -24.41 -15.15
C ILE A 345 -12.85 -23.22 -15.89
N THR A 346 -14.08 -22.85 -15.51
CA THR A 346 -14.79 -21.72 -16.14
C THR A 346 -14.10 -20.40 -15.85
N LEU A 347 -13.69 -20.18 -14.61
CA LEU A 347 -12.91 -19.00 -14.21
C LEU A 347 -11.62 -18.86 -15.01
N CYS A 348 -10.81 -19.92 -15.09
CA CYS A 348 -9.52 -19.86 -15.78
C CYS A 348 -9.72 -19.65 -17.28
N ARG A 349 -10.77 -20.24 -17.89
CA ARG A 349 -11.14 -19.97 -19.28
C ARG A 349 -11.51 -18.49 -19.50
N ASN A 350 -12.32 -17.91 -18.61
CA ASN A 350 -12.71 -16.50 -18.72
C ASN A 350 -11.52 -15.54 -18.54
N LEU A 351 -10.53 -15.92 -17.72
CA LEU A 351 -9.32 -15.16 -17.48
C LEU A 351 -8.23 -15.39 -18.55
N GLY A 352 -8.38 -16.41 -19.42
CA GLY A 352 -7.38 -16.76 -20.44
C GLY A 352 -6.13 -17.42 -19.88
N ILE A 353 -6.19 -18.05 -18.70
CA ILE A 353 -5.05 -18.67 -18.02
C ILE A 353 -5.13 -20.18 -17.99
N GLU A 354 -3.97 -20.84 -17.83
CA GLU A 354 -3.87 -22.29 -17.68
C GLU A 354 -4.30 -22.73 -16.28
N LEU A 355 -5.11 -23.81 -16.22
CA LEU A 355 -5.47 -24.52 -15.00
C LEU A 355 -4.82 -25.89 -14.98
N THR A 356 -3.96 -26.16 -14.01
CA THR A 356 -3.34 -27.47 -13.80
C THR A 356 -4.09 -28.24 -12.71
N PRO A 357 -4.74 -29.37 -13.01
CA PRO A 357 -5.31 -30.24 -11.98
C PRO A 357 -4.21 -31.06 -11.29
N HIS A 358 -4.20 -31.03 -9.96
CA HIS A 358 -3.28 -31.83 -9.11
C HIS A 358 -4.08 -32.46 -7.94
N PRO A 359 -4.75 -33.61 -8.13
CA PRO A 359 -5.50 -34.28 -7.07
C PRO A 359 -4.63 -34.64 -5.89
N ILE A 360 -5.13 -34.38 -4.65
CA ILE A 360 -4.38 -34.60 -3.41
C ILE A 360 -4.88 -35.76 -2.56
N ALA A 361 -5.91 -36.49 -3.01
CA ALA A 361 -6.58 -37.54 -2.25
C ALA A 361 -5.60 -38.63 -1.77
N ASP A 362 -4.74 -39.14 -2.67
CA ASP A 362 -3.77 -40.18 -2.35
C ASP A 362 -2.66 -39.68 -1.41
N LEU A 363 -2.22 -38.43 -1.57
CA LEU A 363 -1.24 -37.81 -0.67
C LEU A 363 -1.78 -37.73 0.76
N VAL A 364 -3.01 -37.21 0.92
CA VAL A 364 -3.68 -37.09 2.22
C VAL A 364 -3.87 -38.47 2.86
N SER A 365 -4.33 -39.47 2.08
CA SER A 365 -4.52 -40.84 2.54
C SER A 365 -3.20 -41.49 2.95
N GLY A 366 -2.12 -41.23 2.22
CA GLY A 366 -0.76 -41.72 2.56
C GLY A 366 -0.26 -41.15 3.89
N TYR A 367 -0.39 -39.83 4.10
CA TYR A 367 -0.04 -39.20 5.37
C TYR A 367 -0.89 -39.70 6.54
N ALA A 368 -2.23 -39.82 6.36
CA ALA A 368 -3.11 -40.31 7.42
C ALA A 368 -2.80 -41.74 7.84
N ARG A 369 -2.53 -42.63 6.87
CA ARG A 369 -2.12 -44.00 7.13
C ARG A 369 -0.77 -44.06 7.85
N GLN A 370 0.21 -43.25 7.43
CA GLN A 370 1.52 -43.24 8.09
C GLN A 370 1.41 -42.72 9.53
N PHE A 371 0.55 -41.73 9.78
CA PHE A 371 0.27 -41.24 11.13
C PHE A 371 -0.29 -42.35 12.03
N GLU A 372 -1.29 -43.08 11.55
CA GLU A 372 -1.92 -44.18 12.27
C GLU A 372 -0.90 -45.31 12.59
N LEU A 373 -0.07 -45.67 11.61
CA LEU A 373 1.00 -46.64 11.81
C LEU A 373 2.03 -46.20 12.87
N SER A 374 2.33 -44.91 12.94
CA SER A 374 3.35 -44.38 13.86
C SER A 374 2.84 -44.15 15.28
N PHE A 375 1.57 -43.74 15.42
CA PHE A 375 0.99 -43.27 16.69
C PHE A 375 -0.14 -44.14 17.22
N GLY A 376 -0.59 -45.15 16.47
CA GLY A 376 -1.63 -46.09 16.87
C GLY A 376 -3.06 -45.54 16.83
N GLU A 377 -3.25 -44.30 16.43
CA GLU A 377 -4.54 -43.62 16.39
C GLU A 377 -4.77 -42.97 15.02
N PRO A 378 -5.97 -43.10 14.43
CA PRO A 378 -6.25 -42.47 13.14
C PRO A 378 -6.37 -40.96 13.27
N LEU A 379 -5.91 -40.23 12.24
CA LEU A 379 -6.06 -38.81 12.12
C LEU A 379 -7.53 -38.42 11.85
N ARG A 380 -8.12 -37.53 12.66
CA ARG A 380 -9.55 -37.19 12.60
C ARG A 380 -9.80 -35.70 12.81
N GLY A 381 -11.00 -35.23 12.42
CA GLY A 381 -11.50 -33.88 12.68
C GLY A 381 -10.53 -32.79 12.20
N LEU A 382 -10.36 -31.75 12.99
CA LEU A 382 -9.52 -30.59 12.67
C LEU A 382 -8.09 -30.96 12.23
N ALA A 383 -7.51 -32.03 12.77
CA ALA A 383 -6.18 -32.46 12.38
C ALA A 383 -6.13 -32.97 10.93
N LEU A 384 -7.18 -33.70 10.49
CA LEU A 384 -7.30 -34.17 9.10
C LEU A 384 -7.64 -33.03 8.15
N GLU A 385 -8.47 -32.08 8.56
CA GLU A 385 -8.79 -30.87 7.79
C GLU A 385 -7.49 -30.05 7.56
N ASN A 386 -6.75 -29.78 8.62
CA ASN A 386 -5.48 -29.07 8.55
C ASN A 386 -4.41 -29.81 7.72
N LEU A 387 -4.40 -31.15 7.72
CA LEU A 387 -3.52 -31.91 6.85
C LEU A 387 -3.79 -31.64 5.38
N GLN A 388 -5.08 -31.62 4.96
CA GLN A 388 -5.42 -31.31 3.56
C GLN A 388 -4.94 -29.91 3.15
N ALA A 389 -5.17 -28.91 4.00
CA ALA A 389 -4.69 -27.55 3.75
C ALA A 389 -3.15 -27.51 3.61
N ARG A 390 -2.41 -28.24 4.47
CA ARG A 390 -0.94 -28.29 4.39
C ARG A 390 -0.45 -29.03 3.16
N VAL A 391 -1.09 -30.12 2.76
CA VAL A 391 -0.74 -30.83 1.51
C VAL A 391 -0.93 -29.89 0.31
N ARG A 392 -2.04 -29.13 0.25
CA ARG A 392 -2.22 -28.10 -0.79
C ARG A 392 -1.13 -27.03 -0.74
N GLY A 393 -0.79 -26.54 0.45
CA GLY A 393 0.29 -25.58 0.64
C GLY A 393 1.65 -26.11 0.17
N THR A 394 1.95 -27.39 0.46
CA THR A 394 3.19 -28.04 0.00
C THR A 394 3.23 -28.13 -1.53
N VAL A 395 2.18 -28.63 -2.18
CA VAL A 395 2.09 -28.73 -3.64
C VAL A 395 2.31 -27.37 -4.32
N LEU A 396 1.68 -26.30 -3.79
CA LEU A 396 1.84 -24.95 -4.33
C LEU A 396 3.28 -24.42 -4.14
N MET A 397 3.93 -24.71 -3.02
CA MET A 397 5.32 -24.32 -2.79
C MET A 397 6.29 -25.11 -3.69
N GLU A 398 6.05 -26.40 -3.91
CA GLU A 398 6.82 -27.20 -4.88
C GLU A 398 6.71 -26.64 -6.29
N TYR A 399 5.49 -26.26 -6.71
CA TYR A 399 5.26 -25.59 -7.99
C TYR A 399 6.02 -24.25 -8.06
N SER A 400 5.88 -23.42 -7.02
CA SER A 400 6.56 -22.13 -6.90
C SER A 400 8.09 -22.30 -7.06
N ASN A 401 8.69 -23.23 -6.33
CA ASN A 401 10.12 -23.46 -6.36
C ASN A 401 10.60 -24.06 -7.70
N SER A 402 9.82 -24.98 -8.28
CA SER A 402 10.19 -25.65 -9.53
C SER A 402 10.15 -24.73 -10.74
N PHE A 403 9.23 -23.78 -10.74
CA PHE A 403 8.98 -22.91 -11.91
C PHE A 403 9.32 -21.43 -11.66
N GLY A 404 9.83 -21.06 -10.48
CA GLY A 404 10.20 -19.70 -10.13
C GLY A 404 9.02 -18.72 -10.08
N ASN A 405 7.82 -19.20 -9.70
CA ASN A 405 6.61 -18.39 -9.65
C ASN A 405 6.38 -17.84 -8.23
N LEU A 406 5.93 -16.61 -8.12
CA LEU A 406 5.46 -16.06 -6.85
C LEU A 406 4.15 -16.74 -6.45
N LEU A 407 4.14 -17.47 -5.33
CA LEU A 407 2.89 -18.01 -4.77
C LEU A 407 2.10 -16.89 -4.09
N LEU A 408 0.86 -16.67 -4.56
CA LEU A 408 -0.08 -15.71 -3.96
C LEU A 408 -1.04 -16.45 -3.04
N THR A 409 -1.20 -15.94 -1.79
CA THR A 409 -2.19 -16.47 -0.86
C THR A 409 -3.55 -15.83 -1.10
N THR A 410 -4.59 -16.54 -0.70
CA THR A 410 -5.99 -16.14 -0.94
C THR A 410 -6.75 -15.77 0.34
N GLY A 411 -6.08 -15.71 1.49
CA GLY A 411 -6.69 -15.32 2.76
C GLY A 411 -7.14 -13.85 2.76
N ASN A 412 -8.35 -13.57 3.22
CA ASN A 412 -8.90 -12.23 3.37
C ASN A 412 -8.78 -11.71 4.82
N LYS A 413 -9.04 -10.41 5.03
CA LYS A 413 -8.88 -9.76 6.34
C LYS A 413 -9.79 -10.36 7.42
N SER A 414 -11.02 -10.77 7.07
CA SER A 414 -11.96 -11.34 8.02
C SER A 414 -11.45 -12.68 8.57
N GLU A 415 -11.02 -13.58 7.70
CA GLU A 415 -10.45 -14.88 8.05
C GLU A 415 -9.16 -14.75 8.86
N ILE A 416 -8.21 -13.92 8.39
CA ILE A 416 -6.95 -13.65 9.06
C ILE A 416 -7.18 -13.05 10.45
N SER A 417 -8.17 -12.17 10.60
CA SER A 417 -8.50 -11.53 11.88
C SER A 417 -8.84 -12.52 12.97
N VAL A 418 -9.71 -13.48 12.66
CA VAL A 418 -10.19 -14.48 13.62
C VAL A 418 -9.36 -15.76 13.63
N GLY A 419 -8.36 -15.85 12.73
CA GLY A 419 -7.47 -17.01 12.61
C GLY A 419 -8.14 -18.21 11.96
N TYR A 420 -9.16 -17.99 11.14
CA TYR A 420 -9.79 -19.01 10.30
C TYR A 420 -8.89 -19.31 9.09
N CYS A 421 -7.75 -19.87 9.40
CA CYS A 421 -6.70 -20.23 8.46
C CYS A 421 -5.79 -21.31 9.08
N THR A 422 -5.11 -22.07 8.23
CA THR A 422 -4.19 -23.14 8.62
C THR A 422 -2.76 -22.71 8.37
N LEU A 423 -1.95 -22.66 9.46
CA LEU A 423 -0.52 -22.42 9.34
C LEU A 423 0.15 -23.49 8.46
N TYR A 424 1.01 -23.03 7.56
CA TYR A 424 1.73 -23.86 6.58
C TYR A 424 0.81 -24.55 5.56
N GLY A 425 -0.45 -24.10 5.47
CA GLY A 425 -1.44 -24.52 4.51
C GLY A 425 -1.86 -23.36 3.62
N ASP A 426 -3.07 -22.85 3.82
CA ASP A 426 -3.63 -21.70 3.09
C ASP A 426 -2.92 -20.35 3.40
N THR A 427 -2.11 -20.29 4.47
CA THR A 427 -1.23 -19.16 4.76
C THR A 427 0.12 -19.22 4.02
N ASN A 428 0.40 -20.25 3.23
CA ASN A 428 1.62 -20.34 2.44
C ASN A 428 1.62 -19.33 1.29
N GLY A 429 2.78 -18.75 1.03
CA GLY A 429 2.99 -17.86 -0.11
C GLY A 429 3.90 -16.68 0.18
N GLY A 430 4.19 -15.91 -0.87
CA GLY A 430 5.06 -14.73 -0.80
C GLY A 430 4.31 -13.41 -0.67
N LEU A 431 3.01 -13.37 -1.02
CA LEU A 431 2.19 -12.16 -0.95
C LEU A 431 0.70 -12.49 -0.90
N GLY A 432 -0.07 -11.76 -0.08
CA GLY A 432 -1.53 -11.80 0.00
C GLY A 432 -2.16 -10.56 -0.63
N LEU A 433 -2.86 -10.73 -1.75
CA LEU A 433 -3.47 -9.59 -2.45
C LEU A 433 -4.68 -9.01 -1.74
N ILE A 434 -5.51 -9.90 -1.19
CA ILE A 434 -6.79 -9.56 -0.57
C ILE A 434 -6.76 -9.58 0.96
N GLY A 435 -5.56 -9.72 1.55
CA GLY A 435 -5.39 -9.85 3.00
C GLY A 435 -5.79 -8.62 3.81
N ASP A 436 -6.01 -7.47 3.18
CA ASP A 436 -6.53 -6.26 3.83
C ASP A 436 -7.98 -5.92 3.40
N LEU A 437 -8.67 -6.83 2.68
CA LEU A 437 -10.08 -6.72 2.34
C LEU A 437 -10.92 -7.58 3.29
N TYR A 438 -12.00 -7.02 3.82
CA TYR A 438 -13.03 -7.80 4.52
C TYR A 438 -13.79 -8.69 3.55
N LYS A 439 -14.37 -9.80 4.02
CA LYS A 439 -15.10 -10.75 3.15
C LYS A 439 -16.24 -10.08 2.36
N THR A 440 -16.97 -9.18 2.98
CA THR A 440 -18.00 -8.40 2.30
C THR A 440 -17.44 -7.52 1.18
N GLU A 441 -16.21 -7.01 1.35
CA GLU A 441 -15.50 -6.24 0.32
C GLU A 441 -14.98 -7.15 -0.81
N VAL A 442 -14.56 -8.38 -0.49
CA VAL A 442 -14.18 -9.38 -1.50
C VAL A 442 -15.35 -9.65 -2.44
N PHE A 443 -16.57 -9.86 -1.91
CA PHE A 443 -17.78 -10.01 -2.73
C PHE A 443 -18.07 -8.77 -3.58
N ALA A 444 -17.99 -7.59 -2.98
CA ALA A 444 -18.26 -6.34 -3.67
C ALA A 444 -17.24 -6.08 -4.80
N LEU A 445 -15.95 -6.31 -4.53
CA LEU A 445 -14.89 -6.12 -5.50
C LEU A 445 -14.95 -7.15 -6.64
N SER A 446 -15.35 -8.40 -6.36
CA SER A 446 -15.55 -9.42 -7.39
C SER A 446 -16.63 -9.01 -8.40
N ARG A 447 -17.77 -8.50 -7.91
CA ARG A 447 -18.81 -7.93 -8.78
C ARG A 447 -18.32 -6.70 -9.56
N TYR A 448 -17.57 -5.84 -8.90
CA TYR A 448 -17.00 -4.64 -9.53
C TYR A 448 -16.01 -4.97 -10.64
N VAL A 449 -15.16 -6.00 -10.47
CA VAL A 449 -14.22 -6.47 -11.50
C VAL A 449 -14.96 -6.89 -12.77
N ASN A 450 -16.09 -7.59 -12.66
CA ASN A 450 -16.92 -7.92 -13.81
C ASN A 450 -17.52 -6.67 -14.47
N VAL A 451 -18.08 -5.76 -13.68
CA VAL A 451 -18.68 -4.51 -14.21
C VAL A 451 -17.62 -3.65 -14.89
N SER A 452 -16.47 -3.45 -14.26
CA SER A 452 -15.41 -2.58 -14.80
C SER A 452 -14.73 -3.14 -16.05
N SER A 453 -14.72 -4.48 -16.20
CA SER A 453 -14.17 -5.14 -17.39
C SER A 453 -15.17 -5.24 -18.55
N GLY A 454 -16.45 -4.98 -18.31
CA GLY A 454 -17.54 -5.13 -19.29
C GLY A 454 -17.84 -6.58 -19.68
N ARG A 455 -17.31 -7.56 -18.91
CA ARG A 455 -17.53 -9.01 -19.15
C ARG A 455 -17.50 -9.81 -17.84
N GLU A 456 -18.08 -10.98 -17.83
CA GLU A 456 -18.06 -11.90 -16.71
C GLU A 456 -16.70 -12.59 -16.59
N LEU A 457 -15.75 -11.95 -15.91
CA LEU A 457 -14.44 -12.56 -15.62
C LEU A 457 -14.56 -13.61 -14.51
N ILE A 458 -15.20 -13.24 -13.42
CA ILE A 458 -15.48 -14.13 -12.28
C ILE A 458 -16.92 -14.66 -12.47
N PRO A 459 -17.11 -15.98 -12.66
CA PRO A 459 -18.43 -16.55 -12.84
C PRO A 459 -19.40 -16.18 -11.70
N THR A 460 -20.63 -15.82 -12.05
CA THR A 460 -21.69 -15.50 -11.08
C THR A 460 -21.93 -16.66 -10.12
N ALA A 461 -21.81 -17.91 -10.58
CA ALA A 461 -21.90 -19.11 -9.75
C ALA A 461 -20.89 -19.09 -8.58
N ILE A 462 -19.66 -18.60 -8.79
CA ILE A 462 -18.65 -18.43 -7.72
C ILE A 462 -19.06 -17.31 -6.77
N ILE A 463 -19.57 -16.19 -7.31
CA ILE A 463 -19.95 -15.02 -6.50
C ILE A 463 -21.14 -15.32 -5.58
N ASP A 464 -22.11 -16.11 -6.05
CA ASP A 464 -23.34 -16.39 -5.30
C ASP A 464 -23.23 -17.65 -4.43
N LYS A 465 -22.17 -18.43 -4.58
CA LYS A 465 -21.89 -19.63 -3.80
C LYS A 465 -21.61 -19.29 -2.33
N PRO A 466 -22.25 -19.99 -1.37
CA PRO A 466 -21.91 -19.82 0.04
C PRO A 466 -20.44 -20.16 0.32
N PRO A 467 -19.72 -19.34 1.13
CA PRO A 467 -18.33 -19.61 1.47
C PRO A 467 -18.16 -20.93 2.23
N SER A 468 -17.16 -21.71 1.82
CA SER A 468 -16.78 -22.98 2.46
C SER A 468 -15.32 -23.30 2.21
N ALA A 469 -14.64 -23.87 3.22
CA ALA A 469 -13.29 -24.39 3.09
C ALA A 469 -13.22 -25.75 2.38
N GLU A 470 -14.34 -26.47 2.22
CA GLU A 470 -14.45 -27.82 1.61
C GLU A 470 -13.41 -28.82 2.15
N LEU A 471 -13.18 -28.82 3.48
CA LEU A 471 -12.28 -29.73 4.17
C LEU A 471 -13.01 -30.88 4.88
N ALA A 472 -14.33 -30.76 5.02
CA ALA A 472 -15.25 -31.77 5.59
C ALA A 472 -16.56 -31.81 4.77
N PRO A 473 -17.36 -32.90 4.93
CA PRO A 473 -18.66 -33.02 4.24
C PRO A 473 -19.60 -31.85 4.59
N ASP A 474 -20.23 -31.25 3.59
CA ASP A 474 -21.25 -30.19 3.70
C ASP A 474 -20.83 -28.97 4.55
N GLN A 475 -19.54 -28.77 4.73
CA GLN A 475 -18.96 -27.71 5.56
C GLN A 475 -19.31 -26.31 5.01
N LYS A 476 -19.68 -25.39 5.92
CA LYS A 476 -19.86 -23.96 5.64
C LYS A 476 -19.07 -23.13 6.65
N ASP A 477 -18.60 -21.97 6.24
CA ASP A 477 -17.87 -21.06 7.15
C ASP A 477 -18.75 -20.64 8.33
N THR A 478 -20.08 -20.54 8.12
CA THR A 478 -21.06 -20.22 9.17
C THR A 478 -21.19 -21.28 10.26
N ASP A 479 -20.65 -22.48 10.08
CA ASP A 479 -20.61 -23.51 11.14
C ASP A 479 -19.64 -23.13 12.25
N SER A 480 -18.62 -22.30 11.92
CA SER A 480 -17.58 -21.86 12.83
C SER A 480 -17.57 -20.36 13.09
N LEU A 481 -18.01 -19.55 12.14
CA LEU A 481 -17.98 -18.10 12.16
C LEU A 481 -19.36 -17.48 12.19
N PRO A 482 -19.53 -16.28 12.75
CA PRO A 482 -20.72 -15.48 12.51
C PRO A 482 -20.90 -15.19 11.01
N PRO A 483 -22.11 -14.87 10.53
CA PRO A 483 -22.31 -14.39 9.17
C PRO A 483 -21.38 -13.20 8.89
N TYR A 484 -20.70 -13.21 7.73
CA TYR A 484 -19.68 -12.21 7.40
C TYR A 484 -20.16 -10.75 7.49
N PRO A 485 -21.41 -10.38 7.12
CA PRO A 485 -21.88 -9.01 7.34
C PRO A 485 -21.85 -8.56 8.80
N VAL A 486 -22.07 -9.48 9.74
CA VAL A 486 -22.01 -9.21 11.18
C VAL A 486 -20.56 -9.22 11.67
N LEU A 487 -19.79 -10.23 11.26
CA LEU A 487 -18.38 -10.37 11.63
C LEU A 487 -17.57 -9.14 11.21
N ASP A 488 -17.72 -8.69 9.97
CA ASP A 488 -16.94 -7.60 9.40
C ASP A 488 -17.18 -6.27 10.12
N GLU A 489 -18.44 -5.96 10.50
CA GLU A 489 -18.70 -4.73 11.27
C GLU A 489 -18.06 -4.76 12.67
N VAL A 490 -18.08 -5.92 13.34
CA VAL A 490 -17.38 -6.10 14.61
C VAL A 490 -15.86 -5.94 14.42
N LEU A 491 -15.30 -6.55 13.37
CA LEU A 491 -13.86 -6.49 13.07
C LEU A 491 -13.39 -5.08 12.74
N LYS A 492 -14.16 -4.31 11.96
CA LYS A 492 -13.86 -2.92 11.63
C LYS A 492 -13.63 -2.10 12.89
N LEU A 493 -14.54 -2.17 13.86
CA LEU A 493 -14.37 -1.45 15.14
C LEU A 493 -13.19 -1.96 15.97
N GLN A 494 -12.96 -3.28 16.02
CA GLN A 494 -11.91 -3.86 16.86
C GLN A 494 -10.50 -3.62 16.31
N ILE A 495 -10.36 -3.55 14.98
CA ILE A 495 -9.06 -3.47 14.31
C ILE A 495 -8.73 -2.03 13.93
N GLU A 496 -9.65 -1.33 13.30
CA GLU A 496 -9.43 0.03 12.77
C GLU A 496 -9.93 1.12 13.71
N GLY A 497 -11.11 0.92 14.34
CA GLY A 497 -11.66 1.82 15.36
C GLY A 497 -11.77 3.27 14.87
N GLU A 498 -11.11 4.20 15.55
CA GLU A 498 -11.13 5.64 15.21
C GLU A 498 -10.50 5.97 13.86
N ARG A 499 -9.77 5.04 13.23
CA ARG A 499 -9.15 5.22 11.92
C ARG A 499 -10.07 4.94 10.75
N LEU A 500 -11.27 4.41 11.00
CA LEU A 500 -12.30 4.27 9.98
C LEU A 500 -12.73 5.65 9.46
N ALA A 501 -13.12 5.71 8.20
CA ALA A 501 -13.79 6.89 7.66
C ALA A 501 -15.02 7.25 8.52
N PRO A 502 -15.35 8.54 8.72
CA PRO A 502 -16.41 8.95 9.66
C PRO A 502 -17.75 8.24 9.46
N GLN A 503 -18.21 8.12 8.23
CA GLN A 503 -19.48 7.45 7.91
C GLN A 503 -19.42 5.95 8.17
N GLU A 504 -18.34 5.27 7.79
CA GLU A 504 -18.14 3.84 8.04
C GLU A 504 -18.04 3.56 9.54
N ARG A 505 -17.35 4.42 10.27
CA ARG A 505 -17.22 4.34 11.74
C ARG A 505 -18.56 4.49 12.46
N GLU A 506 -19.36 5.45 12.05
CA GLU A 506 -20.69 5.69 12.62
C GLU A 506 -21.61 4.49 12.35
N HIS A 507 -21.60 3.97 11.11
CA HIS A 507 -22.35 2.76 10.75
C HIS A 507 -21.94 1.57 11.62
N ALA A 508 -20.65 1.27 11.71
CA ALA A 508 -20.13 0.16 12.48
C ALA A 508 -20.43 0.31 13.99
N ARG A 509 -20.33 1.52 14.53
CA ARG A 509 -20.70 1.81 15.94
C ARG A 509 -22.17 1.58 16.21
N SER A 510 -23.05 2.09 15.33
CA SER A 510 -24.50 1.90 15.46
C SER A 510 -24.85 0.42 15.39
N PHE A 511 -24.33 -0.30 14.40
CA PHE A 511 -24.58 -1.72 14.20
C PHE A 511 -24.12 -2.56 15.42
N VAL A 512 -22.88 -2.39 15.83
CA VAL A 512 -22.30 -3.13 16.95
C VAL A 512 -22.97 -2.74 18.28
N GLY A 513 -23.36 -1.48 18.44
CA GLY A 513 -24.12 -1.01 19.61
C GLY A 513 -25.48 -1.71 19.74
N GLN A 514 -26.22 -1.85 18.63
CA GLN A 514 -27.48 -2.60 18.60
C GLN A 514 -27.25 -4.09 18.91
N LEU A 515 -26.20 -4.69 18.34
CA LEU A 515 -25.86 -6.07 18.61
C LEU A 515 -25.51 -6.28 20.09
N GLN A 516 -24.75 -5.38 20.68
CA GLN A 516 -24.33 -5.44 22.10
C GLN A 516 -25.50 -5.28 23.09
N ALA A 517 -26.62 -4.70 22.67
CA ALA A 517 -27.81 -4.55 23.51
C ALA A 517 -28.49 -5.88 23.84
N THR A 518 -28.17 -6.97 23.13
CA THR A 518 -28.68 -8.32 23.42
C THR A 518 -27.62 -9.18 24.10
N ALA A 519 -28.03 -10.12 24.95
CA ALA A 519 -27.11 -11.04 25.62
C ALA A 519 -26.33 -11.91 24.60
N GLU A 520 -27.01 -12.39 23.57
CA GLU A 520 -26.42 -13.19 22.48
C GLU A 520 -25.40 -12.40 21.67
N GLY A 521 -25.73 -11.16 21.31
CA GLY A 521 -24.82 -10.27 20.59
C GLY A 521 -23.61 -9.86 21.41
N GLY A 522 -23.79 -9.60 22.70
CA GLY A 522 -22.68 -9.36 23.63
C GLY A 522 -21.72 -10.56 23.71
N ALA A 523 -22.26 -11.78 23.81
CA ALA A 523 -21.47 -13.01 23.81
C ALA A 523 -20.74 -13.23 22.47
N LEU A 524 -21.38 -12.92 21.34
CA LEU A 524 -20.77 -12.99 20.01
C LEU A 524 -19.59 -12.02 19.89
N ILE A 525 -19.75 -10.77 20.30
CA ILE A 525 -18.67 -9.76 20.28
C ILE A 525 -17.50 -10.21 21.16
N ALA A 526 -17.77 -10.72 22.37
CA ALA A 526 -16.73 -11.24 23.25
C ALA A 526 -15.98 -12.43 22.62
N ARG A 527 -16.69 -13.34 21.97
CA ARG A 527 -16.10 -14.48 21.24
C ARG A 527 -15.19 -13.98 20.12
N VAL A 528 -15.64 -13.03 19.28
CA VAL A 528 -14.83 -12.48 18.17
C VAL A 528 -13.56 -11.81 18.72
N ARG A 529 -13.66 -11.01 19.78
CA ARG A 529 -12.50 -10.41 20.45
C ARG A 529 -11.50 -11.46 20.92
N GLN A 530 -11.98 -12.53 21.53
CA GLN A 530 -11.13 -13.62 21.98
C GLN A 530 -10.45 -14.35 20.82
N MET A 531 -11.16 -14.55 19.70
CA MET A 531 -10.57 -15.14 18.48
C MET A 531 -9.45 -14.25 17.93
N ILE A 532 -9.64 -12.93 17.86
CA ILE A 532 -8.61 -11.98 17.42
C ILE A 532 -7.37 -12.09 18.32
N ALA A 533 -7.55 -12.08 19.65
CA ALA A 533 -6.44 -12.11 20.59
C ALA A 533 -5.64 -13.42 20.51
N ARG A 534 -6.33 -14.55 20.48
CA ARG A 534 -5.68 -15.90 20.48
C ARG A 534 -4.92 -16.21 19.21
N ASN A 535 -5.24 -15.56 18.09
CA ASN A 535 -4.68 -15.86 16.78
C ASN A 535 -3.59 -14.87 16.32
N GLU A 536 -3.05 -14.04 17.21
CA GLU A 536 -1.95 -13.13 16.85
C GLU A 536 -0.72 -13.91 16.34
N TYR A 537 -0.42 -15.08 16.89
CA TYR A 537 0.70 -15.92 16.45
C TYR A 537 0.55 -16.40 14.99
N LYS A 538 -0.69 -16.63 14.51
CA LYS A 538 -0.94 -16.99 13.11
C LYS A 538 -0.65 -15.80 12.19
N ARG A 539 -1.10 -14.61 12.56
CA ARG A 539 -0.88 -13.39 11.78
C ARG A 539 0.60 -13.02 11.65
N ARG A 540 1.41 -13.34 12.67
CA ARG A 540 2.87 -13.13 12.64
C ARG A 540 3.60 -14.03 11.65
N GLN A 541 2.99 -15.12 11.23
CA GLN A 541 3.54 -16.08 10.27
C GLN A 541 2.87 -16.00 8.90
N ALA A 542 1.91 -15.10 8.73
CA ALA A 542 1.28 -14.84 7.44
C ALA A 542 2.23 -14.04 6.53
N PRO A 543 2.16 -14.25 5.20
CA PRO A 543 2.92 -13.45 4.25
C PRO A 543 2.52 -11.97 4.30
N PRO A 544 3.37 -11.06 3.77
CA PRO A 544 3.01 -9.67 3.61
C PRO A 544 1.74 -9.53 2.76
N ILE A 545 0.95 -8.50 3.02
CA ILE A 545 -0.31 -8.21 2.32
C ILE A 545 -0.25 -6.83 1.68
N ILE A 546 -0.96 -6.61 0.58
CA ILE A 546 -1.13 -5.28 0.02
C ILE A 546 -2.13 -4.50 0.88
N ARG A 547 -1.67 -3.41 1.46
CA ARG A 547 -2.50 -2.55 2.29
C ARG A 547 -3.42 -1.68 1.44
N VAL A 548 -4.70 -1.65 1.81
CA VAL A 548 -5.74 -0.80 1.19
C VAL A 548 -6.52 0.01 2.21
N ARG A 549 -6.51 -0.39 3.48
CA ARG A 549 -7.25 0.25 4.57
C ARG A 549 -6.33 0.99 5.54
N ALA A 550 -6.91 1.80 6.40
CA ALA A 550 -6.17 2.66 7.33
C ALA A 550 -5.34 1.87 8.37
N ARG A 551 -5.73 0.65 8.70
CA ARG A 551 -4.99 -0.26 9.57
C ARG A 551 -5.01 -1.69 9.05
N ALA A 552 -3.87 -2.17 8.57
CA ALA A 552 -3.65 -3.53 8.11
C ALA A 552 -2.88 -4.35 9.16
N PHE A 553 -2.89 -5.68 9.01
CA PHE A 553 -1.97 -6.55 9.74
C PHE A 553 -0.54 -6.43 9.20
N GLY A 554 0.45 -6.82 10.01
CA GLY A 554 1.86 -6.64 9.70
C GLY A 554 2.47 -5.45 10.44
N THR A 555 3.33 -4.67 9.79
CA THR A 555 4.12 -3.59 10.41
C THR A 555 3.27 -2.50 11.07
N GLY A 556 2.10 -2.21 10.53
CA GLY A 556 1.20 -1.16 11.05
C GLY A 556 0.39 -1.53 12.30
N ARG A 557 0.49 -2.78 12.79
CA ARG A 557 -0.22 -3.26 13.99
C ARG A 557 0.68 -4.17 14.82
N GLN A 558 1.34 -3.59 15.80
CA GLN A 558 2.29 -4.29 16.67
C GLN A 558 1.62 -4.75 17.97
N MET A 559 1.01 -5.94 17.94
CA MET A 559 0.41 -6.56 19.13
C MET A 559 1.36 -7.63 19.69
N PRO A 560 1.58 -7.70 21.01
CA PRO A 560 2.34 -8.79 21.59
C PRO A 560 1.59 -10.12 21.46
N ILE A 561 2.30 -11.20 21.11
CA ILE A 561 1.72 -12.54 20.98
C ILE A 561 1.35 -13.09 22.37
N ALA A 562 2.29 -13.03 23.32
CA ALA A 562 2.13 -13.57 24.67
C ALA A 562 1.54 -12.50 25.61
N ALA A 563 0.30 -12.09 25.35
CA ALA A 563 -0.39 -11.09 26.15
C ALA A 563 -1.76 -11.57 26.65
N LYS A 564 -2.12 -11.16 27.85
CA LYS A 564 -3.50 -11.22 28.38
C LYS A 564 -4.05 -9.80 28.44
N TYR A 565 -4.91 -9.44 27.50
CA TYR A 565 -5.51 -8.10 27.43
C TYR A 565 -7.04 -8.13 27.21
N LEU A 566 -7.65 -9.31 27.33
CA LEU A 566 -9.09 -9.57 27.28
C LEU A 566 -9.53 -10.36 28.51
#